data_4003b3ae87bc1b12f03389029eff5d63
#
_entry.id   4003b3ae87bc1b12f03389029eff5d63
#
_cell.length_a   1.000
_cell.length_b   1.000
_cell.length_c   1.000
_cell.angle_alpha   90.00
_cell.angle_beta   90.00
_cell.angle_gamma   90.00
#
_symmetry.space_group_name_H-M   'P 1'
#
loop_
_entity.id
_entity.type
_entity.pdbx_description
1 polymer ?
#
loop_
_entity_poly.entity_id
_entity_poly.type
_entity_poly.pdbx_seq_one_letter_code
_entity_poly.pdbx_strand_id
1 'polypeptide(L)'
;MTLRALVLLAGLASAACSTQQLPAGPVAGRAIVRADPAVSAGLPVQVRLRQVDDVAVSWRAAAAGLPAGRHRLLVDCRVMATRSTGRFALEVELEAGREYRLVARASARDCDGVELALR
;
A
#
# COMPACT_ATOMS: atom_id res chain seq x y z
N MET A 1 23.84 40.38 43.32
CA MET A 1 24.16 40.01 41.94
C MET A 1 23.60 38.68 41.61
N THR A 2 22.59 38.67 40.87
CA THR A 2 21.88 37.42 40.47
C THR A 2 22.39 36.96 39.13
N LEU A 3 23.09 35.90 39.12
CA LEU A 3 23.39 35.17 37.90
C LEU A 3 22.15 34.48 37.41
N ARG A 4 21.62 35.00 36.36
CA ARG A 4 20.55 34.32 35.66
C ARG A 4 21.15 33.33 34.69
N ALA A 5 21.13 32.08 35.02
CA ALA A 5 21.38 31.05 34.06
C ALA A 5 20.20 31.03 33.09
N LEU A 6 20.43 31.49 31.89
CA LEU A 6 19.53 31.28 30.80
C LEU A 6 19.67 29.81 30.38
N VAL A 7 18.75 28.99 30.79
CA VAL A 7 18.61 27.66 30.23
C VAL A 7 17.91 27.84 28.89
N LEU A 8 18.68 27.90 27.86
CA LEU A 8 18.17 27.72 26.50
C LEU A 8 17.79 26.26 26.33
N LEU A 9 16.54 25.99 26.54
CA LEU A 9 15.93 24.76 26.07
C LEU A 9 15.87 24.85 24.54
N ALA A 10 16.90 24.39 23.89
CA ALA A 10 16.82 24.08 22.50
C ALA A 10 15.86 22.93 22.35
N GLY A 11 14.62 23.22 22.01
CA GLY A 11 13.67 22.22 21.61
C GLY A 11 14.20 21.55 20.35
N LEU A 12 14.77 20.40 20.51
CA LEU A 12 15.02 19.50 19.40
C LEU A 12 13.66 19.07 18.85
N ALA A 13 13.17 19.81 17.86
CA ALA A 13 12.18 19.28 17.00
C ALA A 13 12.81 18.12 16.24
N SER A 14 12.73 16.94 16.76
CA SER A 14 13.02 15.76 16.00
C SER A 14 11.97 15.69 14.90
N ALA A 15 12.36 16.13 13.72
CA ALA A 15 11.63 15.77 12.52
C ALA A 15 11.71 14.25 12.44
N ALA A 16 10.67 13.58 12.93
CA ALA A 16 10.52 12.18 12.70
C ALA A 16 10.31 12.01 11.20
N CYS A 17 11.36 11.71 10.47
CA CYS A 17 11.24 11.08 9.18
C CYS A 17 10.50 9.77 9.43
N SER A 18 9.19 9.80 9.26
CA SER A 18 8.41 8.58 9.26
C SER A 18 8.76 7.81 8.01
N THR A 19 9.84 7.09 8.05
CA THR A 19 9.98 5.93 7.20
C THR A 19 8.85 5.02 7.60
N GLN A 20 7.83 4.93 6.77
CA GLN A 20 6.79 3.96 6.98
C GLN A 20 7.40 2.58 6.75
N GLN A 21 8.02 2.05 7.77
CA GLN A 21 8.34 0.63 7.79
C GLN A 21 7.02 -0.10 7.92
N LEU A 22 6.69 -0.85 6.88
CA LEU A 22 5.56 -1.74 6.93
C LEU A 22 5.80 -2.79 8.00
N PRO A 23 4.90 -2.94 8.96
CA PRO A 23 5.02 -3.98 9.95
C PRO A 23 5.00 -5.34 9.29
N ALA A 24 5.69 -6.32 9.88
CA ALA A 24 5.75 -7.70 9.38
C ALA A 24 4.40 -8.41 9.39
N GLY A 25 3.40 -7.86 10.07
CA GLY A 25 2.03 -8.36 10.15
C GLY A 25 1.02 -7.26 10.46
N PRO A 26 -0.28 -7.59 10.56
CA PRO A 26 -1.32 -6.62 10.91
C PRO A 26 -1.06 -5.98 12.26
N VAL A 27 -1.18 -4.66 12.33
CA VAL A 27 -1.07 -3.88 13.56
C VAL A 27 -2.47 -3.53 14.05
N ALA A 28 -2.63 -3.40 15.36
CA ALA A 28 -3.90 -2.98 15.95
C ALA A 28 -4.42 -1.68 15.32
N GLY A 29 -5.66 -1.66 14.89
CA GLY A 29 -6.29 -0.53 14.21
C GLY A 29 -5.95 -0.39 12.72
N ARG A 30 -5.09 -1.26 12.18
CA ARG A 30 -4.69 -1.22 10.77
C ARG A 30 -4.94 -2.53 10.06
N ALA A 31 -5.16 -2.42 8.76
CA ALA A 31 -5.20 -3.53 7.82
C ALA A 31 -3.98 -3.49 6.91
N ILE A 32 -3.55 -4.62 6.38
CA ILE A 32 -2.47 -4.69 5.42
C ILE A 32 -3.03 -5.11 4.07
N VAL A 33 -2.67 -4.37 3.03
CA VAL A 33 -2.98 -4.70 1.64
C VAL A 33 -1.67 -5.02 0.93
N ARG A 34 -1.59 -6.24 0.39
CA ARG A 34 -0.42 -6.72 -0.35
C ARG A 34 -0.67 -6.74 -1.84
N ALA A 35 0.36 -6.36 -2.59
CA ALA A 35 0.41 -6.42 -4.04
C ALA A 35 1.60 -7.31 -4.45
N ASP A 36 1.43 -8.61 -4.30
CA ASP A 36 2.48 -9.56 -4.64
C ASP A 36 2.42 -9.94 -6.14
N PRO A 37 3.58 -10.22 -6.77
CA PRO A 37 3.59 -10.84 -8.08
C PRO A 37 2.81 -12.15 -8.07
N ALA A 38 2.05 -12.38 -9.11
CA ALA A 38 1.22 -13.56 -9.22
C ALA A 38 1.25 -14.15 -10.64
N VAL A 39 0.69 -15.35 -10.77
CA VAL A 39 0.42 -15.97 -12.07
C VAL A 39 -1.09 -16.05 -12.23
N SER A 40 -1.60 -15.51 -13.32
CA SER A 40 -3.01 -15.56 -13.67
C SER A 40 -3.16 -16.14 -15.08
N ALA A 41 -4.00 -17.16 -15.22
CA ALA A 41 -4.18 -17.90 -16.48
C ALA A 41 -2.86 -18.39 -17.09
N GLY A 42 -1.91 -18.82 -16.26
CA GLY A 42 -0.58 -19.26 -16.69
C GLY A 42 0.40 -18.14 -17.07
N LEU A 43 0.00 -16.88 -16.91
CA LEU A 43 0.82 -15.72 -17.26
C LEU A 43 1.36 -15.02 -16.01
N PRO A 44 2.66 -14.64 -16.00
CA PRO A 44 3.19 -13.78 -14.96
C PRO A 44 2.52 -12.40 -15.01
N VAL A 45 1.98 -11.98 -13.87
CA VAL A 45 1.28 -10.71 -13.71
C VAL A 45 1.89 -9.93 -12.56
N GLN A 46 2.16 -8.67 -12.79
CA GLN A 46 2.60 -7.75 -11.76
C GLN A 46 1.43 -6.84 -11.35
N VAL A 47 1.11 -6.84 -10.08
CA VAL A 47 0.11 -5.95 -9.49
C VAL A 47 0.84 -4.91 -8.66
N ARG A 48 0.43 -3.66 -8.81
CA ARG A 48 1.06 -2.56 -8.08
C ARG A 48 0.01 -1.59 -7.57
N LEU A 49 0.01 -1.35 -6.27
CA LEU A 49 -0.80 -0.32 -5.66
C LEU A 49 -0.18 1.05 -5.95
N ARG A 50 -0.95 1.92 -6.59
CA ARG A 50 -0.49 3.25 -7.03
C ARG A 50 -0.93 4.36 -6.10
N GLN A 51 -2.19 4.34 -5.68
CA GLN A 51 -2.77 5.36 -4.83
C GLN A 51 -3.73 4.75 -3.82
N VAL A 52 -3.83 5.39 -2.69
CA VAL A 52 -4.84 5.12 -1.66
C VAL A 52 -5.51 6.44 -1.32
N ASP A 53 -6.83 6.54 -1.47
CA ASP A 53 -7.60 7.75 -1.22
C ASP A 53 -6.98 8.99 -1.89
N ASP A 54 -6.62 8.85 -3.17
CA ASP A 54 -5.99 9.88 -4.01
C ASP A 54 -4.56 10.29 -3.59
N VAL A 55 -3.96 9.58 -2.66
CA VAL A 55 -2.57 9.81 -2.24
C VAL A 55 -1.67 8.74 -2.84
N ALA A 56 -0.61 9.17 -3.49
CA ALA A 56 0.36 8.27 -4.11
C ALA A 56 1.07 7.41 -3.06
N VAL A 57 1.18 6.12 -3.34
CA VAL A 57 1.93 5.15 -2.56
C VAL A 57 3.30 4.94 -3.19
N SER A 58 4.32 4.69 -2.36
CA SER A 58 5.65 4.38 -2.88
C SER A 58 5.59 3.20 -3.86
N TRP A 59 6.15 3.39 -5.04
CA TRP A 59 6.19 2.38 -6.09
C TRP A 59 7.00 1.11 -5.71
N ARG A 60 7.82 1.20 -4.68
CA ARG A 60 8.61 0.07 -4.16
C ARG A 60 7.89 -0.74 -3.09
N ALA A 61 6.78 -0.22 -2.58
CA ALA A 61 6.05 -0.91 -1.53
C ALA A 61 5.25 -2.08 -2.10
N ALA A 62 5.58 -3.30 -1.68
CA ALA A 62 4.81 -4.50 -1.99
C ALA A 62 3.56 -4.62 -1.11
N ALA A 63 3.47 -3.83 -0.05
CA ALA A 63 2.35 -3.82 0.87
C ALA A 63 2.15 -2.43 1.47
N ALA A 64 0.92 -2.13 1.87
CA ALA A 64 0.56 -0.90 2.56
C ALA A 64 -0.26 -1.20 3.81
N GLY A 65 0.10 -0.54 4.92
CA GLY A 65 -0.72 -0.54 6.13
C GLY A 65 -1.71 0.62 6.08
N LEU A 66 -3.01 0.32 6.16
CA LEU A 66 -4.08 1.30 6.05
C LEU A 66 -4.96 1.27 7.29
N PRO A 67 -5.52 2.42 7.70
CA PRO A 67 -6.55 2.44 8.74
C PRO A 67 -7.75 1.57 8.32
N ALA A 68 -8.43 0.98 9.30
CA ALA A 68 -9.69 0.31 9.04
C ALA A 68 -10.72 1.27 8.45
N GLY A 69 -11.61 0.78 7.61
CA GLY A 69 -12.67 1.55 7.00
C GLY A 69 -12.68 1.46 5.48
N ARG A 70 -13.41 2.37 4.86
CA ARG A 70 -13.55 2.42 3.41
C ARG A 70 -12.40 3.19 2.79
N HIS A 71 -11.82 2.60 1.72
CA HIS A 71 -10.73 3.19 0.96
C HIS A 71 -10.95 3.03 -0.53
N ARG A 72 -10.41 3.98 -1.28
CA ARG A 72 -10.33 3.90 -2.73
C ARG A 72 -8.91 3.58 -3.13
N LEU A 73 -8.72 2.45 -3.80
CA LEU A 73 -7.41 1.99 -4.27
C LEU A 73 -7.30 2.18 -5.77
N LEU A 74 -6.19 2.73 -6.22
CA LEU A 74 -5.83 2.75 -7.63
C LEU A 74 -4.70 1.74 -7.84
N VAL A 75 -4.95 0.76 -8.70
CA VAL A 75 -4.08 -0.40 -8.88
C VAL A 75 -3.69 -0.55 -10.33
N ASP A 76 -2.42 -0.72 -10.60
CA ASP A 76 -1.91 -1.11 -11.91
C ASP A 76 -1.72 -2.64 -11.96
N CYS A 77 -2.17 -3.23 -13.04
CA CYS A 77 -1.97 -4.64 -13.34
C CYS A 77 -1.27 -4.77 -14.69
N ARG A 78 -0.14 -5.45 -14.70
CA ARG A 78 0.67 -5.61 -15.90
C ARG A 78 0.87 -7.08 -16.22
N VAL A 79 0.49 -7.47 -17.44
CA VAL A 79 0.85 -8.77 -18.00
C VAL A 79 2.25 -8.68 -18.56
N MET A 80 3.19 -9.42 -17.97
CA MET A 80 4.60 -9.27 -18.28
C MET A 80 4.94 -9.71 -19.71
N ALA A 81 4.29 -10.74 -20.21
CA ALA A 81 4.55 -11.28 -21.55
C ALA A 81 4.23 -10.29 -22.67
N THR A 82 3.15 -9.53 -22.54
CA THR A 82 2.67 -8.57 -23.55
C THR A 82 3.02 -7.14 -23.20
N ARG A 83 3.50 -6.88 -21.98
CA ARG A 83 3.71 -5.54 -21.43
C ARG A 83 2.45 -4.67 -21.41
N SER A 84 1.29 -5.30 -21.47
CA SER A 84 0.01 -4.62 -21.35
C SER A 84 -0.24 -4.23 -19.90
N THR A 85 -0.60 -2.97 -19.66
CA THR A 85 -0.91 -2.45 -18.34
C THR A 85 -2.35 -1.95 -18.31
N GLY A 86 -3.13 -2.46 -17.34
CA GLY A 86 -4.45 -1.97 -17.01
C GLY A 86 -4.43 -1.23 -15.68
N ARG A 87 -5.25 -0.20 -15.55
CA ARG A 87 -5.40 0.56 -14.31
C ARG A 87 -6.83 0.45 -13.81
N PHE A 88 -6.98 0.08 -12.56
CA PHE A 88 -8.27 -0.19 -11.95
C PHE A 88 -8.45 0.59 -10.66
N ALA A 89 -9.63 1.17 -10.50
CA ALA A 89 -10.04 1.80 -9.24
C ALA A 89 -10.93 0.81 -8.48
N LEU A 90 -10.58 0.54 -7.22
CA LEU A 90 -11.32 -0.34 -6.34
C LEU A 90 -11.82 0.45 -5.13
N GLU A 91 -13.10 0.30 -4.80
CA GLU A 91 -13.62 0.70 -3.51
C GLU A 91 -13.67 -0.51 -2.61
N VAL A 92 -12.99 -0.43 -1.48
CA VAL A 92 -12.82 -1.55 -0.57
C VAL A 92 -13.17 -1.13 0.85
N GLU A 93 -13.60 -2.08 1.65
CA GLU A 93 -13.78 -1.90 3.08
C GLU A 93 -12.81 -2.82 3.81
N LEU A 94 -11.96 -2.23 4.64
CA LEU A 94 -10.89 -2.93 5.35
C LEU A 94 -11.22 -3.04 6.82
N GLU A 95 -11.02 -4.23 7.37
CA GLU A 95 -11.15 -4.49 8.80
C GLU A 95 -9.78 -4.44 9.48
N ALA A 96 -9.75 -3.84 10.67
CA ALA A 96 -8.54 -3.79 11.48
C ALA A 96 -8.03 -5.19 11.82
N GLY A 97 -6.71 -5.35 11.79
CA GLY A 97 -6.05 -6.60 12.11
C GLY A 97 -6.10 -7.65 11.00
N ARG A 98 -6.64 -7.32 9.85
CA ARG A 98 -6.72 -8.25 8.72
C ARG A 98 -5.69 -7.94 7.65
N GLU A 99 -5.31 -9.00 6.94
CA GLU A 99 -4.42 -8.92 5.81
C GLU A 99 -5.17 -9.29 4.53
N TYR A 100 -5.00 -8.45 3.51
CA TYR A 100 -5.65 -8.59 2.21
C TYR A 100 -4.60 -8.68 1.12
N ARG A 101 -4.96 -9.29 0.03
CA ARG A 101 -4.13 -9.38 -1.16
C ARG A 101 -4.89 -8.90 -2.37
N LEU A 102 -4.22 -8.11 -3.20
CA LEU A 102 -4.71 -7.74 -4.52
C LEU A 102 -4.48 -8.90 -5.48
N VAL A 103 -5.55 -9.37 -6.10
CA VAL A 103 -5.53 -10.49 -7.03
C VAL A 103 -5.92 -10.01 -8.41
N ALA A 104 -5.02 -10.17 -9.36
CA ALA A 104 -5.28 -9.84 -10.75
C ALA A 104 -5.98 -10.97 -11.46
N ARG A 105 -6.89 -10.61 -12.36
CA ARG A 105 -7.43 -11.50 -13.37
C ARG A 105 -6.91 -11.07 -14.74
N ALA A 106 -6.15 -11.93 -15.38
CA ALA A 106 -5.61 -11.68 -16.70
C ALA A 106 -6.17 -12.69 -17.71
N SER A 107 -6.52 -12.21 -18.88
CA SER A 107 -6.72 -13.03 -20.07
C SER A 107 -5.41 -13.18 -20.82
N ALA A 108 -5.43 -13.82 -22.00
CA ALA A 108 -4.22 -14.16 -22.75
C ALA A 108 -3.27 -12.99 -23.03
N ARG A 109 -3.75 -11.75 -23.03
CA ARG A 109 -2.95 -10.56 -23.38
C ARG A 109 -3.09 -9.41 -22.42
N ASP A 110 -4.22 -9.30 -21.75
CA ASP A 110 -4.59 -8.12 -20.98
C ASP A 110 -5.00 -8.47 -19.56
N CYS A 111 -4.88 -7.52 -18.68
CA CYS A 111 -5.44 -7.61 -17.34
C CYS A 111 -6.91 -7.18 -17.39
N ASP A 112 -7.81 -8.07 -17.01
CA ASP A 112 -9.25 -7.83 -17.06
C ASP A 112 -9.80 -7.18 -15.80
N GLY A 113 -9.07 -7.27 -14.70
CA GLY A 113 -9.48 -6.70 -13.44
C GLY A 113 -8.57 -7.07 -12.28
N VAL A 114 -8.78 -6.39 -11.17
CA VAL A 114 -8.11 -6.66 -9.90
C VAL A 114 -9.15 -6.73 -8.80
N GLU A 115 -9.03 -7.71 -7.94
CA GLU A 115 -9.90 -7.90 -6.78
C GLU A 115 -9.10 -7.88 -5.48
N LEU A 116 -9.78 -7.54 -4.39
CA LEU A 116 -9.24 -7.67 -3.05
C LEU A 116 -9.71 -9.00 -2.46
N ALA A 117 -8.76 -9.80 -1.99
CA ALA A 117 -9.04 -11.05 -1.32
C ALA A 117 -8.47 -11.06 0.10
N LEU A 118 -9.17 -11.70 1.03
CA LEU A 118 -8.63 -12.02 2.34
C LEU A 118 -7.51 -13.05 2.20
N ARG A 119 -6.45 -12.82 2.92
CA ARG A 119 -5.34 -13.75 3.01
C ARG A 119 -5.51 -14.75 4.14
#